data_2b6e5865c6480b1f6cff4098984de2c3
#
_entry.id   2b6e5865c6480b1f6cff4098984de2c3
#
_cell.length_a   1.000
_cell.length_b   1.000
_cell.length_c   1.000
_cell.angle_alpha   90.00
_cell.angle_beta   90.00
_cell.angle_gamma   90.00
#
_symmetry.space_group_name_H-M   'P 1'
#
loop_
_entity.id
_entity.type
_entity.pdbx_description
1 polymer ?
#
loop_
_entity_poly.entity_id
_entity_poly.type
_entity_poly.pdbx_seq_one_letter_code
_entity_poly.pdbx_strand_id
1 'polypeptide(L)'
;QIILWGRTEKCLKETTEEIRMMGTECHYFICDVGNREEVYQQAKAVREKVIVTRHLLFLQVGDITILVNNAAVVHGKSLMDSDDDALLKSQHINTLGQFWTTKAFLPRMLELQNGHIVCLNSVLALSAIPGAIDYCTSKASSFAFMESLTLGLLDCPGVNATTVLPFHTSTEMFQGMRIRFPNLFPPLKPETVARRTVEAVQMNQAFLLLPWTMHVLVILKSILPQAALEEIHKFSGSYTCMNTFKGRT
;
A
#
# COMPACT_ATOMS: atom_id res chain seq x y z
N GLN A 1 -14.38 5.55 13.59
CA GLN A 1 -13.12 5.78 14.27
C GLN A 1 -11.93 5.39 13.41
N ILE A 2 -10.82 6.13 13.48
CA ILE A 2 -9.60 5.89 12.70
C ILE A 2 -8.40 5.73 13.65
N ILE A 3 -7.52 4.76 13.34
CA ILE A 3 -6.27 4.56 14.05
C ILE A 3 -5.13 4.68 13.05
N LEU A 4 -4.19 5.58 13.31
CA LEU A 4 -3.03 5.85 12.48
C LEU A 4 -1.78 5.20 13.07
N TRP A 5 -1.00 4.54 12.21
CA TRP A 5 0.33 4.04 12.53
C TRP A 5 1.38 4.70 11.64
N GLY A 6 2.50 5.10 12.22
CA GLY A 6 3.60 5.69 11.49
C GLY A 6 4.81 5.93 12.38
N ARG A 7 5.93 6.33 11.79
CA ARG A 7 7.19 6.56 12.50
C ARG A 7 7.38 7.99 12.99
N THR A 8 6.78 8.96 12.29
CA THR A 8 6.99 10.39 12.54
C THR A 8 5.84 10.94 13.35
N GLU A 9 6.05 11.14 14.64
CA GLU A 9 5.01 11.59 15.57
C GLU A 9 4.38 12.93 15.16
N LYS A 10 5.18 13.89 14.67
CA LYS A 10 4.69 15.19 14.20
C LYS A 10 3.62 15.03 13.12
N CYS A 11 3.91 14.25 12.07
CA CYS A 11 2.96 14.01 10.98
C CYS A 11 1.69 13.27 11.47
N LEU A 12 1.86 12.32 12.41
CA LEU A 12 0.73 11.59 12.98
C LEU A 12 -0.18 12.52 13.77
N LYS A 13 0.37 13.47 14.56
CA LYS A 13 -0.40 14.46 15.29
C LYS A 13 -1.17 15.38 14.35
N GLU A 14 -0.50 15.95 13.36
CA GLU A 14 -1.12 16.84 12.37
C GLU A 14 -2.29 16.15 11.66
N THR A 15 -2.07 14.94 11.12
CA THR A 15 -3.13 14.16 10.45
C THR A 15 -4.27 13.78 11.42
N THR A 16 -3.94 13.44 12.67
CA THR A 16 -4.96 13.13 13.69
C THR A 16 -5.86 14.32 13.96
N GLU A 17 -5.29 15.51 14.08
CA GLU A 17 -6.04 16.75 14.31
C GLU A 17 -6.92 17.11 13.11
N GLU A 18 -6.41 16.99 11.89
CA GLU A 18 -7.20 17.18 10.66
C GLU A 18 -8.41 16.25 10.62
N ILE A 19 -8.24 14.97 10.92
CA ILE A 19 -9.33 13.99 10.93
C ILE A 19 -10.36 14.33 12.03
N ARG A 20 -9.91 14.75 13.21
CA ARG A 20 -10.79 15.17 14.30
C ARG A 20 -11.60 16.42 13.96
N MET A 21 -11.00 17.38 13.26
CA MET A 21 -11.71 18.56 12.77
C MET A 21 -12.82 18.22 11.78
N MET A 22 -12.71 17.07 11.08
CA MET A 22 -13.78 16.54 10.22
C MET A 22 -14.89 15.80 11.01
N GLY A 23 -14.83 15.78 12.34
CA GLY A 23 -15.82 15.15 13.21
C GLY A 23 -15.62 13.65 13.42
N THR A 24 -14.48 13.08 13.01
CA THR A 24 -14.16 11.67 13.18
C THR A 24 -13.19 11.43 14.33
N GLU A 25 -13.52 10.49 15.21
CA GLU A 25 -12.59 10.09 16.27
C GLU A 25 -11.34 9.46 15.67
N CYS A 26 -10.17 9.96 16.07
CA CYS A 26 -8.88 9.50 15.55
C CYS A 26 -7.85 9.34 16.65
N HIS A 27 -7.10 8.25 16.61
CA HIS A 27 -5.96 7.97 17.48
C HIS A 27 -4.73 7.63 16.65
N TYR A 28 -3.55 7.81 17.24
CA TYR A 28 -2.31 7.37 16.60
C TYR A 28 -1.43 6.58 17.55
N PHE A 29 -0.56 5.74 16.96
CA PHE A 29 0.51 5.03 17.64
C PHE A 29 1.78 5.15 16.82
N ILE A 30 2.92 5.36 17.49
CA ILE A 30 4.22 5.30 16.84
C ILE A 30 4.54 3.83 16.61
N CYS A 31 4.75 3.45 15.34
CA CYS A 31 5.02 2.07 14.93
C CYS A 31 5.81 2.06 13.63
N ASP A 32 6.96 1.40 13.62
CA ASP A 32 7.60 0.99 12.38
C ASP A 32 7.05 -0.37 11.95
N VAL A 33 6.26 -0.39 10.88
CA VAL A 33 5.70 -1.64 10.34
C VAL A 33 6.78 -2.58 9.78
N GLY A 34 8.00 -2.09 9.53
CA GLY A 34 9.17 -2.89 9.22
C GLY A 34 9.75 -3.65 10.43
N ASN A 35 9.29 -3.36 11.63
CA ASN A 35 9.69 -4.04 12.87
C ASN A 35 8.54 -4.93 13.36
N ARG A 36 8.74 -6.24 13.29
CA ARG A 36 7.73 -7.24 13.66
C ARG A 36 7.27 -7.11 15.12
N GLU A 37 8.20 -6.90 16.02
CA GLU A 37 7.96 -6.80 17.46
C GLU A 37 7.10 -5.58 17.78
N GLU A 38 7.41 -4.42 17.18
CA GLU A 38 6.60 -3.20 17.32
C GLU A 38 5.19 -3.41 16.79
N VAL A 39 5.02 -4.05 15.62
CA VAL A 39 3.69 -4.33 15.05
C VAL A 39 2.83 -5.12 16.04
N TYR A 40 3.34 -6.21 16.60
CA TYR A 40 2.55 -7.03 17.55
C TYR A 40 2.31 -6.31 18.87
N GLN A 41 3.28 -5.52 19.36
CA GLN A 41 3.12 -4.70 20.56
C GLN A 41 2.02 -3.64 20.37
N GLN A 42 2.07 -2.89 19.27
CA GLN A 42 1.08 -1.85 18.99
C GLN A 42 -0.30 -2.46 18.68
N ALA A 43 -0.38 -3.59 18.01
CA ALA A 43 -1.64 -4.29 17.81
C ALA A 43 -2.28 -4.75 19.13
N LYS A 44 -1.46 -5.17 20.11
CA LYS A 44 -1.93 -5.45 21.47
C LYS A 44 -2.45 -4.19 22.14
N ALA A 45 -1.70 -3.09 22.11
CA ALA A 45 -2.10 -1.80 22.68
C ALA A 45 -3.41 -1.27 22.08
N VAL A 46 -3.61 -1.41 20.76
CA VAL A 46 -4.88 -1.06 20.10
C VAL A 46 -6.03 -1.90 20.68
N ARG A 47 -5.87 -3.22 20.79
CA ARG A 47 -6.91 -4.10 21.36
C ARG A 47 -7.22 -3.79 22.84
N GLU A 48 -6.19 -3.53 23.63
CA GLU A 48 -6.36 -3.17 25.06
C GLU A 48 -7.09 -1.84 25.22
N LYS A 49 -6.78 -0.84 24.39
CA LYS A 49 -7.49 0.43 24.38
C LYS A 49 -8.96 0.25 24.02
N VAL A 50 -9.26 -0.65 23.08
CA VAL A 50 -10.62 -1.08 22.73
C VAL A 50 -11.35 -1.68 23.92
N ILE A 51 -10.67 -2.53 24.72
CA ILE A 51 -11.27 -3.22 25.88
C ILE A 51 -11.51 -2.25 27.06
N VAL A 52 -10.56 -1.39 27.37
CA VAL A 52 -10.68 -0.41 28.48
C VAL A 52 -11.85 0.55 28.24
N THR A 53 -12.05 0.97 26.99
CA THR A 53 -13.17 1.86 26.63
C THR A 53 -14.53 1.12 26.73
N ARG A 54 -14.56 -0.20 26.61
CA ARG A 54 -15.78 -1.02 26.74
C ARG A 54 -16.30 -1.13 28.19
N HIS A 55 -15.41 -0.94 29.19
CA HIS A 55 -15.77 -0.96 30.62
C HIS A 55 -16.13 0.43 31.19
N LEU A 56 -15.68 1.50 30.56
CA LEU A 56 -16.09 2.86 30.87
C LEU A 56 -17.20 3.27 29.89
N LEU A 57 -18.40 3.35 30.36
CA LEU A 57 -19.72 3.38 29.69
C LEU A 57 -19.92 4.40 28.54
N PHE A 58 -18.91 5.08 27.99
CA PHE A 58 -19.12 6.20 27.06
C PHE A 58 -18.27 6.26 25.79
N LEU A 59 -17.30 5.36 25.56
CA LEU A 59 -16.50 5.38 24.32
C LEU A 59 -16.20 3.96 23.85
N GLN A 60 -17.04 3.41 23.00
CA GLN A 60 -16.78 2.12 22.35
C GLN A 60 -15.83 2.33 21.17
N VAL A 61 -14.53 2.06 21.35
CA VAL A 61 -13.65 1.72 20.24
C VAL A 61 -14.08 0.32 19.77
N GLY A 62 -14.71 0.21 18.62
CA GLY A 62 -15.09 -1.08 18.04
C GLY A 62 -13.87 -1.88 17.61
N ASP A 63 -14.06 -3.17 17.33
CA ASP A 63 -13.02 -4.01 16.72
C ASP A 63 -12.54 -3.41 15.39
N ILE A 64 -11.27 -3.65 15.03
CA ILE A 64 -10.73 -3.19 13.75
C ILE A 64 -11.35 -4.01 12.62
N THR A 65 -12.14 -3.35 11.80
CA THR A 65 -12.84 -3.97 10.67
C THR A 65 -12.20 -3.66 9.31
N ILE A 66 -11.38 -2.61 9.21
CA ILE A 66 -10.66 -2.27 7.99
C ILE A 66 -9.19 -2.06 8.34
N LEU A 67 -8.30 -2.82 7.69
CA LEU A 67 -6.85 -2.66 7.78
C LEU A 67 -6.33 -2.12 6.44
N VAL A 68 -5.70 -0.95 6.45
CA VAL A 68 -5.09 -0.36 5.25
C VAL A 68 -3.57 -0.45 5.33
N ASN A 69 -3.00 -1.38 4.60
CA ASN A 69 -1.56 -1.54 4.39
C ASN A 69 -1.08 -0.55 3.33
N ASN A 70 -0.71 0.64 3.77
CA ASN A 70 -0.28 1.76 2.90
C ASN A 70 1.22 2.05 3.00
N ALA A 71 1.86 1.77 4.13
CA ALA A 71 3.27 2.08 4.35
C ALA A 71 4.17 1.49 3.26
N ALA A 72 5.05 2.31 2.69
CA ALA A 72 6.01 1.89 1.68
C ALA A 72 7.22 2.83 1.64
N VAL A 73 8.32 2.31 1.11
CA VAL A 73 9.54 3.06 0.80
C VAL A 73 10.02 2.68 -0.61
N VAL A 74 10.79 3.58 -1.22
CA VAL A 74 11.51 3.37 -2.49
C VAL A 74 12.85 4.08 -2.39
N HIS A 75 13.93 3.39 -2.77
CA HIS A 75 15.28 3.97 -2.76
C HIS A 75 15.71 4.44 -4.15
N GLY A 76 15.20 3.82 -5.21
CA GLY A 76 15.29 4.35 -6.57
C GLY A 76 16.70 4.31 -7.16
N LYS A 77 17.44 3.20 -6.93
CA LYS A 77 18.77 2.97 -7.47
C LYS A 77 18.81 1.74 -8.36
N SER A 78 19.86 1.64 -9.19
CA SER A 78 20.16 0.40 -9.90
C SER A 78 20.59 -0.69 -8.90
N LEU A 79 20.61 -1.95 -9.32
CA LEU A 79 21.03 -3.05 -8.45
C LEU A 79 22.46 -2.84 -7.94
N MET A 80 23.36 -2.41 -8.81
CA MET A 80 24.79 -2.26 -8.46
C MET A 80 25.07 -1.05 -7.57
N ASP A 81 24.19 -0.04 -7.59
CA ASP A 81 24.31 1.17 -6.78
C ASP A 81 23.48 1.11 -5.49
N SER A 82 22.67 0.05 -5.34
CA SER A 82 21.83 -0.15 -4.16
C SER A 82 22.64 -0.61 -2.97
N ASP A 83 22.39 0.00 -1.82
CA ASP A 83 22.85 -0.48 -0.54
C ASP A 83 22.01 -1.69 -0.09
N ASP A 84 22.67 -2.74 0.42
CA ASP A 84 22.00 -3.97 0.86
C ASP A 84 20.97 -3.72 1.98
N ASP A 85 21.29 -2.84 2.92
CA ASP A 85 20.35 -2.46 3.99
C ASP A 85 19.12 -1.74 3.43
N ALA A 86 19.28 -0.95 2.37
CA ALA A 86 18.16 -0.32 1.68
C ALA A 86 17.25 -1.34 0.98
N LEU A 87 17.85 -2.38 0.36
CA LEU A 87 17.10 -3.49 -0.25
C LEU A 87 16.32 -4.25 0.83
N LEU A 88 16.96 -4.63 1.93
CA LEU A 88 16.32 -5.30 3.07
C LEU A 88 15.20 -4.46 3.64
N LYS A 89 15.42 -3.16 3.85
CA LYS A 89 14.42 -2.23 4.37
C LYS A 89 13.18 -2.14 3.48
N SER A 90 13.37 -2.12 2.16
CA SER A 90 12.25 -2.14 1.21
C SER A 90 11.42 -3.42 1.36
N GLN A 91 12.05 -4.58 1.49
CA GLN A 91 11.35 -5.85 1.70
C GLN A 91 10.64 -5.89 3.06
N HIS A 92 11.29 -5.44 4.13
CA HIS A 92 10.70 -5.41 5.47
C HIS A 92 9.46 -4.53 5.54
N ILE A 93 9.51 -3.32 4.99
CA ILE A 93 8.38 -2.37 5.05
C ILE A 93 7.30 -2.73 4.04
N ASN A 94 7.67 -2.88 2.75
CA ASN A 94 6.69 -2.98 1.67
C ASN A 94 6.04 -4.37 1.57
N THR A 95 6.73 -5.40 2.09
CA THR A 95 6.28 -6.79 2.02
C THR A 95 6.00 -7.36 3.41
N LEU A 96 7.04 -7.61 4.21
CA LEU A 96 6.89 -8.32 5.50
C LEU A 96 6.00 -7.57 6.48
N GLY A 97 6.04 -6.24 6.50
CA GLY A 97 5.13 -5.42 7.30
C GLY A 97 3.66 -5.75 7.07
N GLN A 98 3.28 -6.04 5.82
CA GLN A 98 1.89 -6.43 5.50
C GLN A 98 1.53 -7.82 6.04
N PHE A 99 2.47 -8.77 6.05
CA PHE A 99 2.26 -10.07 6.70
C PHE A 99 1.99 -9.89 8.19
N TRP A 100 2.80 -9.08 8.87
CA TRP A 100 2.70 -8.91 10.32
C TRP A 100 1.43 -8.18 10.74
N THR A 101 1.11 -7.08 10.06
CA THR A 101 -0.13 -6.33 10.32
C THR A 101 -1.36 -7.18 10.04
N THR A 102 -1.37 -7.90 8.93
CA THR A 102 -2.48 -8.80 8.58
C THR A 102 -2.61 -9.94 9.60
N LYS A 103 -1.52 -10.60 9.99
CA LYS A 103 -1.54 -11.64 11.05
C LYS A 103 -2.01 -11.11 12.40
N ALA A 104 -1.76 -9.83 12.68
CA ALA A 104 -2.18 -9.21 13.93
C ALA A 104 -3.69 -8.95 14.00
N PHE A 105 -4.34 -8.61 12.89
CA PHE A 105 -5.74 -8.16 12.91
C PHE A 105 -6.72 -9.14 12.23
N LEU A 106 -6.30 -9.88 11.22
CA LEU A 106 -7.16 -10.81 10.47
C LEU A 106 -7.86 -11.86 11.35
N PRO A 107 -7.23 -12.50 12.35
CA PRO A 107 -7.92 -13.50 13.16
C PRO A 107 -9.22 -12.99 13.79
N ARG A 108 -9.19 -11.75 14.31
CA ARG A 108 -10.38 -11.14 14.92
C ARG A 108 -11.44 -10.77 13.88
N MET A 109 -11.05 -10.37 12.68
CA MET A 109 -11.96 -10.12 11.57
C MET A 109 -12.69 -11.41 11.14
N LEU A 110 -11.96 -12.54 11.11
CA LEU A 110 -12.53 -13.86 10.80
C LEU A 110 -13.53 -14.32 11.88
N GLU A 111 -13.20 -14.18 13.15
CA GLU A 111 -14.11 -14.50 14.27
C GLU A 111 -15.40 -13.69 14.20
N LEU A 112 -15.31 -12.41 13.85
CA LEU A 112 -16.45 -11.51 13.75
C LEU A 112 -17.21 -11.63 12.42
N GLN A 113 -16.65 -12.36 11.45
CA GLN A 113 -17.13 -12.38 10.07
C GLN A 113 -17.33 -10.94 9.50
N ASN A 114 -16.44 -10.03 9.89
CA ASN A 114 -16.49 -8.63 9.48
C ASN A 114 -15.08 -8.07 9.37
N GLY A 115 -14.58 -7.97 8.15
CA GLY A 115 -13.23 -7.49 7.91
C GLY A 115 -12.95 -7.12 6.47
N HIS A 116 -12.02 -6.16 6.29
CA HIS A 116 -11.51 -5.80 4.98
C HIS A 116 -10.03 -5.47 5.04
N ILE A 117 -9.21 -6.19 4.29
CA ILE A 117 -7.78 -5.93 4.15
C ILE A 117 -7.54 -5.16 2.86
N VAL A 118 -6.96 -3.97 2.96
CA VAL A 118 -6.61 -3.12 1.81
C VAL A 118 -5.10 -3.04 1.67
N CYS A 119 -4.58 -3.27 0.46
CA CYS A 119 -3.17 -3.08 0.15
C CYS A 119 -2.99 -1.99 -0.90
N LEU A 120 -2.27 -0.91 -0.55
CA LEU A 120 -1.77 0.08 -1.52
C LEU A 120 -0.48 -0.48 -2.17
N ASN A 121 -0.68 -1.12 -3.30
CA ASN A 121 0.38 -1.71 -4.11
C ASN A 121 0.87 -0.72 -5.20
N SER A 122 1.17 -1.19 -6.39
CA SER A 122 1.59 -0.39 -7.56
C SER A 122 1.45 -1.19 -8.84
N VAL A 123 1.25 -0.52 -9.97
CA VAL A 123 1.41 -1.13 -11.31
C VAL A 123 2.82 -1.71 -11.51
N LEU A 124 3.82 -1.20 -10.77
CA LEU A 124 5.19 -1.70 -10.81
C LEU A 124 5.35 -3.12 -10.22
N ALA A 125 4.33 -3.63 -9.52
CA ALA A 125 4.24 -5.04 -9.17
C ALA A 125 4.04 -5.94 -10.41
N LEU A 126 3.36 -5.42 -11.43
CA LEU A 126 3.02 -6.14 -12.65
C LEU A 126 3.96 -5.82 -13.81
N SER A 127 4.61 -4.64 -13.80
CA SER A 127 5.51 -4.18 -14.87
C SER A 127 6.68 -3.42 -14.26
N ALA A 128 7.77 -4.14 -13.98
CA ALA A 128 8.97 -3.60 -13.35
C ALA A 128 9.71 -2.61 -14.28
N ILE A 129 10.44 -1.68 -13.66
CA ILE A 129 11.31 -0.71 -14.34
C ILE A 129 12.72 -0.76 -13.76
N PRO A 130 13.77 -0.47 -14.54
CA PRO A 130 15.12 -0.25 -14.02
C PRO A 130 15.15 0.96 -13.06
N GLY A 131 16.12 0.95 -12.13
CA GLY A 131 16.29 2.06 -11.17
C GLY A 131 15.28 2.11 -10.01
N ALA A 132 14.40 1.09 -9.89
CA ALA A 132 13.50 0.90 -8.76
C ALA A 132 13.34 -0.59 -8.43
N ILE A 133 14.43 -1.35 -8.48
CA ILE A 133 14.41 -2.81 -8.35
C ILE A 133 13.94 -3.26 -6.97
N ASP A 134 14.37 -2.56 -5.92
CA ASP A 134 13.95 -2.74 -4.53
C ASP A 134 12.43 -2.63 -4.40
N TYR A 135 11.88 -1.58 -4.98
CA TYR A 135 10.45 -1.30 -4.94
C TYR A 135 9.64 -2.29 -5.79
N CYS A 136 10.05 -2.52 -7.04
CA CYS A 136 9.34 -3.42 -7.95
C CYS A 136 9.25 -4.84 -7.37
N THR A 137 10.36 -5.37 -6.84
CA THR A 137 10.40 -6.71 -6.23
C THR A 137 9.55 -6.79 -4.97
N SER A 138 9.60 -5.78 -4.10
CA SER A 138 8.79 -5.74 -2.89
C SER A 138 7.28 -5.64 -3.20
N LYS A 139 6.91 -4.84 -4.21
CA LYS A 139 5.51 -4.72 -4.63
C LYS A 139 4.98 -5.95 -5.36
N ALA A 140 5.83 -6.65 -6.14
CA ALA A 140 5.48 -7.95 -6.73
C ALA A 140 5.25 -9.01 -5.63
N SER A 141 6.11 -9.04 -4.60
CA SER A 141 5.95 -9.94 -3.46
C SER A 141 4.65 -9.64 -2.68
N SER A 142 4.37 -8.37 -2.39
CA SER A 142 3.12 -8.00 -1.71
C SER A 142 1.88 -8.20 -2.58
N PHE A 143 2.01 -8.15 -3.91
CA PHE A 143 0.93 -8.50 -4.82
C PHE A 143 0.59 -9.99 -4.73
N ALA A 144 1.58 -10.88 -4.83
CA ALA A 144 1.39 -12.32 -4.67
C ALA A 144 0.83 -12.70 -3.29
N PHE A 145 1.27 -11.99 -2.23
CA PHE A 145 0.69 -12.13 -0.89
C PHE A 145 -0.82 -11.82 -0.89
N MET A 146 -1.22 -10.69 -1.47
CA MET A 146 -2.63 -10.30 -1.51
C MET A 146 -3.47 -11.21 -2.40
N GLU A 147 -2.93 -11.71 -3.51
CA GLU A 147 -3.60 -12.69 -4.36
C GLU A 147 -3.86 -13.99 -3.59
N SER A 148 -2.84 -14.54 -2.92
CA SER A 148 -2.98 -15.72 -2.07
C SER A 148 -3.95 -15.51 -0.91
N LEU A 149 -3.91 -14.33 -0.27
CA LEU A 149 -4.83 -13.98 0.80
C LEU A 149 -6.27 -13.92 0.28
N THR A 150 -6.52 -13.26 -0.84
CA THR A 150 -7.86 -13.13 -1.44
C THR A 150 -8.45 -14.49 -1.77
N LEU A 151 -7.65 -15.40 -2.35
CA LEU A 151 -8.06 -16.77 -2.63
C LEU A 151 -8.34 -17.55 -1.33
N GLY A 152 -7.52 -17.38 -0.30
CA GLY A 152 -7.73 -18.00 1.01
C GLY A 152 -8.95 -17.50 1.78
N LEU A 153 -9.52 -16.35 1.39
CA LEU A 153 -10.71 -15.78 2.01
C LEU A 153 -12.03 -16.15 1.30
N LEU A 154 -11.99 -16.92 0.20
CA LEU A 154 -13.19 -17.26 -0.58
C LEU A 154 -14.27 -17.95 0.27
N ASP A 155 -13.86 -18.79 1.21
CA ASP A 155 -14.78 -19.51 2.11
C ASP A 155 -14.96 -18.82 3.49
N CYS A 156 -14.50 -17.55 3.61
CA CYS A 156 -14.58 -16.78 4.85
C CYS A 156 -15.65 -15.67 4.72
N PRO A 157 -16.89 -15.92 5.11
CA PRO A 157 -17.98 -14.95 4.94
C PRO A 157 -17.67 -13.65 5.71
N GLY A 158 -18.01 -12.50 5.11
CA GLY A 158 -17.88 -11.19 5.73
C GLY A 158 -16.46 -10.63 5.79
N VAL A 159 -15.45 -11.36 5.28
CA VAL A 159 -14.06 -10.88 5.23
C VAL A 159 -13.59 -10.78 3.78
N ASN A 160 -13.13 -9.59 3.37
CA ASN A 160 -12.75 -9.30 2.01
C ASN A 160 -11.34 -8.70 1.93
N ALA A 161 -10.77 -8.65 0.73
CA ALA A 161 -9.49 -8.03 0.47
C ALA A 161 -9.52 -7.20 -0.82
N THR A 162 -8.86 -6.04 -0.82
CA THR A 162 -8.73 -5.17 -1.98
C THR A 162 -7.26 -4.84 -2.23
N THR A 163 -6.77 -5.16 -3.43
CA THR A 163 -5.45 -4.75 -3.90
C THR A 163 -5.58 -3.57 -4.85
N VAL A 164 -4.98 -2.44 -4.49
CA VAL A 164 -4.99 -1.20 -5.29
C VAL A 164 -3.64 -1.05 -5.97
N LEU A 165 -3.65 -0.92 -7.30
CA LEU A 165 -2.46 -0.78 -8.12
C LEU A 165 -2.50 0.57 -8.86
N PRO A 166 -2.10 1.66 -8.21
CA PRO A 166 -2.00 2.94 -8.88
C PRO A 166 -0.78 2.99 -9.79
N PHE A 167 -0.94 3.69 -10.90
CA PHE A 167 0.15 4.23 -11.70
C PHE A 167 0.85 5.35 -10.92
N HIS A 168 1.82 6.01 -11.54
CA HIS A 168 2.51 7.14 -10.93
C HIS A 168 1.53 8.14 -10.31
N THR A 169 1.67 8.36 -9.00
CA THR A 169 0.86 9.28 -8.22
C THR A 169 1.72 10.48 -7.82
N SER A 170 1.17 11.68 -7.93
CA SER A 170 1.86 12.94 -7.63
C SER A 170 2.09 13.10 -6.13
N THR A 171 3.09 12.40 -5.61
CA THR A 171 3.54 12.44 -4.22
C THR A 171 5.05 12.65 -4.16
N GLU A 172 5.56 13.03 -3.00
CA GLU A 172 7.00 13.17 -2.77
C GLU A 172 7.79 11.87 -2.96
N MET A 173 7.12 10.71 -2.82
CA MET A 173 7.76 9.39 -2.90
C MET A 173 8.51 9.17 -4.23
N PHE A 174 7.95 9.63 -5.35
CA PHE A 174 8.53 9.51 -6.68
C PHE A 174 8.98 10.86 -7.26
N GLN A 175 9.39 11.79 -6.41
CA GLN A 175 9.91 13.07 -6.85
C GLN A 175 11.12 12.89 -7.77
N GLY A 176 11.11 13.57 -8.91
CA GLY A 176 12.17 13.51 -9.92
C GLY A 176 11.98 12.39 -10.95
N MET A 177 11.05 11.46 -10.78
CA MET A 177 10.70 10.50 -11.81
C MET A 177 10.10 11.21 -13.04
N ARG A 178 10.51 10.81 -14.25
CA ARG A 178 10.05 11.42 -15.51
C ARG A 178 9.19 10.46 -16.32
N ILE A 179 8.02 10.94 -16.74
CA ILE A 179 7.15 10.25 -17.68
C ILE A 179 7.31 10.91 -19.06
N ARG A 180 7.62 10.11 -20.10
CA ARG A 180 7.85 10.64 -21.45
C ARG A 180 6.60 11.29 -22.06
N PHE A 181 5.43 10.75 -21.81
CA PHE A 181 4.16 11.21 -22.35
C PHE A 181 3.19 11.66 -21.25
N PRO A 182 3.46 12.77 -20.54
CA PRO A 182 2.66 13.15 -19.35
C PRO A 182 1.22 13.55 -19.70
N ASN A 183 0.95 13.98 -20.95
CA ASN A 183 -0.41 14.28 -21.40
C ASN A 183 -1.23 13.02 -21.70
N LEU A 184 -0.58 11.92 -22.06
CA LEU A 184 -1.24 10.62 -22.31
C LEU A 184 -1.39 9.81 -21.00
N PHE A 185 -0.41 9.91 -20.13
CA PHE A 185 -0.35 9.23 -18.83
C PHE A 185 -0.08 10.25 -17.72
N PRO A 186 -1.04 11.13 -17.42
CA PRO A 186 -0.84 12.13 -16.37
C PRO A 186 -0.68 11.46 -15.00
N PRO A 187 0.16 12.02 -14.12
CA PRO A 187 0.25 11.55 -12.74
C PRO A 187 -1.13 11.61 -12.06
N LEU A 188 -1.44 10.58 -11.31
CA LEU A 188 -2.68 10.52 -10.54
C LEU A 188 -2.60 11.49 -9.34
N LYS A 189 -3.71 12.12 -9.02
CA LYS A 189 -3.84 12.89 -7.79
C LYS A 189 -4.04 11.94 -6.60
N PRO A 190 -3.37 12.13 -5.46
CA PRO A 190 -3.54 11.30 -4.26
C PRO A 190 -5.00 11.17 -3.83
N GLU A 191 -5.77 12.26 -3.90
CA GLU A 191 -7.19 12.30 -3.54
C GLU A 191 -8.03 11.40 -4.45
N THR A 192 -7.67 11.32 -5.73
CA THR A 192 -8.35 10.43 -6.69
C THR A 192 -8.07 8.97 -6.35
N VAL A 193 -6.83 8.63 -6.02
CA VAL A 193 -6.47 7.27 -5.60
C VAL A 193 -7.21 6.91 -4.32
N ALA A 194 -7.22 7.79 -3.32
CA ALA A 194 -7.91 7.59 -2.05
C ALA A 194 -9.41 7.35 -2.25
N ARG A 195 -10.09 8.24 -2.99
CA ARG A 195 -11.53 8.13 -3.29
C ARG A 195 -11.86 6.82 -4.00
N ARG A 196 -11.10 6.47 -5.04
CA ARG A 196 -11.31 5.21 -5.79
C ARG A 196 -11.04 3.97 -4.91
N THR A 197 -10.10 4.06 -3.98
CA THR A 197 -9.84 3.00 -3.00
C THR A 197 -11.05 2.81 -2.08
N VAL A 198 -11.61 3.89 -1.54
CA VAL A 198 -12.81 3.82 -0.68
C VAL A 198 -13.98 3.22 -1.46
N GLU A 199 -14.23 3.68 -2.70
CA GLU A 199 -15.27 3.11 -3.56
C GLU A 199 -15.08 1.61 -3.80
N ALA A 200 -13.85 1.15 -4.07
CA ALA A 200 -13.53 -0.26 -4.27
C ALA A 200 -13.78 -1.10 -3.01
N VAL A 201 -13.42 -0.59 -1.83
CA VAL A 201 -13.69 -1.24 -0.53
C VAL A 201 -15.20 -1.37 -0.29
N GLN A 202 -15.96 -0.31 -0.54
CA GLN A 202 -17.42 -0.33 -0.37
C GLN A 202 -18.13 -1.32 -1.31
N MET A 203 -17.54 -1.57 -2.48
CA MET A 203 -18.05 -2.54 -3.46
C MET A 203 -17.46 -3.95 -3.30
N ASN A 204 -16.61 -4.20 -2.29
CA ASN A 204 -15.85 -5.45 -2.13
C ASN A 204 -15.06 -5.84 -3.39
N GLN A 205 -14.55 -4.84 -4.11
CA GLN A 205 -13.76 -5.06 -5.33
C GLN A 205 -12.36 -5.58 -4.95
N ALA A 206 -12.05 -6.80 -5.34
CA ALA A 206 -10.77 -7.44 -4.97
C ALA A 206 -9.54 -6.79 -5.64
N PHE A 207 -9.71 -6.20 -6.83
CA PHE A 207 -8.61 -5.67 -7.64
C PHE A 207 -8.99 -4.32 -8.24
N LEU A 208 -8.16 -3.29 -7.98
CA LEU A 208 -8.34 -1.95 -8.52
C LEU A 208 -7.05 -1.47 -9.19
N LEU A 209 -7.05 -1.39 -10.52
CA LEU A 209 -5.94 -0.87 -11.32
C LEU A 209 -6.27 0.57 -11.80
N LEU A 210 -5.40 1.52 -11.52
CA LEU A 210 -5.61 2.93 -11.83
C LEU A 210 -4.44 3.52 -12.65
N PRO A 211 -4.71 4.30 -13.70
CA PRO A 211 -6.01 4.47 -14.37
C PRO A 211 -6.43 3.20 -15.12
N TRP A 212 -7.68 3.14 -15.60
CA TRP A 212 -8.19 1.96 -16.31
C TRP A 212 -7.35 1.56 -17.54
N THR A 213 -6.67 2.52 -18.17
CA THR A 213 -5.78 2.28 -19.32
C THR A 213 -4.63 1.32 -19.00
N MET A 214 -4.26 1.16 -17.72
CA MET A 214 -3.25 0.21 -17.29
C MET A 214 -3.67 -1.25 -17.52
N HIS A 215 -4.97 -1.55 -17.56
CA HIS A 215 -5.44 -2.89 -17.95
C HIS A 215 -4.96 -3.28 -19.35
N VAL A 216 -4.97 -2.34 -20.29
CA VAL A 216 -4.48 -2.57 -21.65
C VAL A 216 -2.99 -2.91 -21.64
N LEU A 217 -2.18 -2.18 -20.87
CA LEU A 217 -0.74 -2.43 -20.76
C LEU A 217 -0.44 -3.79 -20.11
N VAL A 218 -1.20 -4.18 -19.10
CA VAL A 218 -1.05 -5.49 -18.43
C VAL A 218 -1.41 -6.62 -19.40
N ILE A 219 -2.50 -6.49 -20.17
CA ILE A 219 -2.91 -7.47 -21.17
C ILE A 219 -1.84 -7.56 -22.27
N LEU A 220 -1.39 -6.44 -22.82
CA LEU A 220 -0.33 -6.41 -23.83
C LEU A 220 0.94 -7.10 -23.34
N LYS A 221 1.34 -6.86 -22.10
CA LYS A 221 2.48 -7.54 -21.48
C LYS A 221 2.32 -9.06 -21.44
N SER A 222 1.10 -9.56 -21.28
CA SER A 222 0.83 -11.01 -21.19
C SER A 222 0.81 -11.72 -22.54
N ILE A 223 0.56 -10.99 -23.64
CA ILE A 223 0.40 -11.59 -24.98
C ILE A 223 1.53 -11.27 -25.96
N LEU A 224 2.27 -10.17 -25.73
CA LEU A 224 3.35 -9.77 -26.63
C LEU A 224 4.64 -10.55 -26.36
N PRO A 225 5.42 -10.87 -27.40
CA PRO A 225 6.74 -11.46 -27.23
C PRO A 225 7.70 -10.45 -26.58
N GLN A 226 8.71 -10.97 -25.88
CA GLN A 226 9.69 -10.17 -25.13
C GLN A 226 10.32 -9.04 -25.95
N ALA A 227 10.70 -9.31 -27.20
CA ALA A 227 11.27 -8.30 -28.10
C ALA A 227 10.35 -7.10 -28.35
N ALA A 228 9.05 -7.33 -28.48
CA ALA A 228 8.07 -6.24 -28.64
C ALA A 228 7.92 -5.43 -27.34
N LEU A 229 7.96 -6.09 -26.19
CA LEU A 229 7.93 -5.42 -24.88
C LEU A 229 9.16 -4.53 -24.67
N GLU A 230 10.33 -4.96 -25.08
CA GLU A 230 11.57 -4.17 -25.02
C GLU A 230 11.45 -2.90 -25.86
N GLU A 231 10.91 -2.99 -27.07
CA GLU A 231 10.68 -1.80 -27.92
C GLU A 231 9.62 -0.86 -27.30
N ILE A 232 8.58 -1.38 -26.69
CA ILE A 232 7.59 -0.57 -25.92
C ILE A 232 8.27 0.14 -24.76
N HIS A 233 9.15 -0.53 -24.01
CA HIS A 233 9.91 0.09 -22.92
C HIS A 233 10.85 1.20 -23.42
N LYS A 234 11.53 0.98 -24.54
CA LYS A 234 12.37 2.01 -25.19
C LYS A 234 11.52 3.18 -25.66
N PHE A 235 10.42 2.91 -26.36
CA PHE A 235 9.52 3.94 -26.88
C PHE A 235 8.87 4.75 -25.75
N SER A 236 8.37 4.12 -24.70
CA SER A 236 7.74 4.79 -23.56
C SER A 236 8.74 5.54 -22.67
N GLY A 237 10.03 5.25 -22.78
CA GLY A 237 11.07 5.82 -21.94
C GLY A 237 11.05 5.27 -20.50
N SER A 238 10.31 4.21 -20.23
CA SER A 238 10.18 3.64 -18.89
C SER A 238 11.51 3.11 -18.33
N TYR A 239 12.44 2.69 -19.21
CA TYR A 239 13.76 2.23 -18.78
C TYR A 239 14.71 3.33 -18.29
N THR A 240 14.39 4.61 -18.54
CA THR A 240 15.18 5.80 -18.10
C THR A 240 14.41 6.71 -17.14
N CYS A 241 13.17 6.38 -16.81
CA CYS A 241 12.29 7.26 -16.05
C CYS A 241 12.81 7.58 -14.64
N MET A 242 13.65 6.71 -14.08
CA MET A 242 14.27 6.87 -12.75
C MET A 242 15.62 7.59 -12.76
N ASN A 243 16.19 7.93 -13.92
CA ASN A 243 17.53 8.56 -14.01
C ASN A 243 17.62 9.92 -13.28
N THR A 244 16.50 10.59 -13.09
CA THR A 244 16.42 11.89 -12.39
C THR A 244 15.69 11.78 -11.06
N PHE A 245 15.51 10.56 -10.56
CA PHE A 245 14.84 10.31 -9.28
C PHE A 245 15.59 10.94 -8.11
N LYS A 246 14.85 11.59 -7.24
CA LYS A 246 15.36 12.22 -6.01
C LYS A 246 14.82 11.55 -4.75
N GLY A 247 13.59 11.00 -4.85
CA GLY A 247 12.89 10.44 -3.72
C GLY A 247 12.42 11.48 -2.72
N ARG A 248 11.96 11.00 -1.58
CA ARG A 248 11.54 11.84 -0.45
C ARG A 248 12.78 12.41 0.23
N THR A 249 12.95 13.72 0.20
CA THR A 249 14.00 14.47 0.92
C THR A 249 13.64 14.63 2.39
#